data_ec1ba7a684e8e20276945f0f0cd3dce3
#
_entry.id   ec1ba7a684e8e20276945f0f0cd3dce3
#
_cell.length_a   1.000
_cell.length_b   1.000
_cell.length_c   1.000
_cell.angle_alpha   90.00
_cell.angle_beta   90.00
_cell.angle_gamma   90.00
#
_symmetry.space_group_name_H-M   'P 1'
#
loop_
_entity.id
_entity.type
_entity.pdbx_description
1 polymer ?
#
loop_
_entity_poly.entity_id
_entity_poly.type
_entity_poly.pdbx_seq_one_letter_code
_entity_poly.pdbx_strand_id
1 'polypeptide(L)'
;KLNNVMIDDKTHKGICVIDLDTVMPGLAVNDFGDSIRFGASTGAEDEIDLDKIECDMALFEIYAKGFIKGCDGKLTKEEIKALPIGAKVMTFECGMRFLTDYLEGDIYFKIHRKNHNLDRCRTQFKLVKDMESKWEMMNKIVEKYM
;
A
#
# COMPACT_ATOMS: atom_id res chain seq x y z
N LYS A 1 -7.53 -2.38 1.54
CA LYS A 1 -7.20 -1.15 2.33
C LYS A 1 -7.54 -1.35 3.80
N LEU A 2 -6.82 -0.69 4.70
CA LEU A 2 -7.12 -0.71 6.13
C LEU A 2 -8.54 -0.21 6.43
N ASN A 3 -9.06 0.75 5.68
CA ASN A 3 -10.43 1.26 5.78
C ASN A 3 -11.51 0.20 5.56
N ASN A 4 -11.16 -0.93 4.96
CA ASN A 4 -12.08 -2.04 4.72
C ASN A 4 -12.07 -3.06 5.87
N VAL A 5 -11.37 -2.77 6.96
CA VAL A 5 -11.38 -3.56 8.19
C VAL A 5 -12.13 -2.80 9.26
N MET A 6 -13.27 -3.35 9.69
CA MET A 6 -14.01 -2.80 10.83
C MET A 6 -13.33 -3.22 12.12
N ILE A 7 -13.12 -2.25 13.00
CA ILE A 7 -12.48 -2.45 14.30
C ILE A 7 -13.50 -2.15 15.39
N ASP A 8 -13.57 -3.00 16.38
CA ASP A 8 -14.40 -2.78 17.57
C ASP A 8 -13.83 -1.67 18.44
N ASP A 9 -14.61 -0.64 18.70
CA ASP A 9 -14.19 0.56 19.43
C ASP A 9 -13.74 0.31 20.89
N LYS A 10 -14.20 -0.80 21.50
CA LYS A 10 -13.88 -1.13 22.89
C LYS A 10 -12.66 -2.03 23.00
N THR A 11 -12.57 -3.02 22.13
CA THR A 11 -11.52 -4.06 22.21
C THR A 11 -10.35 -3.77 21.28
N HIS A 12 -10.50 -2.81 20.34
CA HIS A 12 -9.56 -2.48 19.28
C HIS A 12 -9.16 -3.70 18.42
N LYS A 13 -10.05 -4.68 18.28
CA LYS A 13 -9.85 -5.87 17.46
C LYS A 13 -10.60 -5.75 16.15
N GLY A 14 -10.00 -6.27 15.08
CA GLY A 14 -10.69 -6.44 13.80
C GLY A 14 -11.84 -7.43 13.96
N ILE A 15 -13.04 -7.05 13.51
CA ILE A 15 -14.27 -7.84 13.64
C ILE A 15 -14.87 -8.22 12.29
N CYS A 16 -14.61 -7.47 11.25
CA CYS A 16 -15.17 -7.72 9.92
C CYS A 16 -14.30 -7.10 8.84
N VAL A 17 -14.25 -7.76 7.69
CA VAL A 17 -13.70 -7.19 6.44
C VAL A 17 -14.86 -6.93 5.49
N ILE A 18 -14.89 -5.75 4.90
CA ILE A 18 -15.91 -5.29 3.94
C ILE A 18 -15.29 -5.03 2.57
N ASP A 19 -16.11 -4.68 1.57
CA ASP A 19 -15.63 -4.37 0.20
C ASP A 19 -14.99 -5.59 -0.47
N LEU A 20 -15.72 -6.71 -0.49
CA LEU A 20 -15.23 -8.01 -0.98
C LEU A 20 -15.64 -8.32 -2.43
N ASP A 21 -16.22 -7.37 -3.14
CA ASP A 21 -16.71 -7.55 -4.52
C ASP A 21 -15.60 -7.78 -5.56
N THR A 22 -14.34 -7.45 -5.23
CA THR A 22 -13.17 -7.70 -6.08
C THR A 22 -12.32 -8.90 -5.63
N VAL A 23 -12.82 -9.75 -4.74
CA VAL A 23 -12.10 -10.98 -4.35
C VAL A 23 -12.05 -11.95 -5.54
N MET A 24 -10.84 -12.21 -6.03
CA MET A 24 -10.59 -13.05 -7.19
C MET A 24 -9.22 -13.72 -7.10
N PRO A 25 -8.96 -14.79 -7.88
CA PRO A 25 -7.63 -15.35 -8.00
C PRO A 25 -6.62 -14.29 -8.49
N GLY A 26 -5.47 -14.21 -7.83
CA GLY A 26 -4.45 -13.23 -8.15
C GLY A 26 -3.14 -13.49 -7.40
N LEU A 27 -2.20 -12.58 -7.54
CA LEU A 27 -0.92 -12.65 -6.84
C LEU A 27 -1.07 -12.07 -5.43
N ALA A 28 -0.70 -12.84 -4.41
CA ALA A 28 -0.75 -12.41 -3.01
C ALA A 28 0.04 -11.12 -2.74
N VAL A 29 1.09 -10.85 -3.52
CA VAL A 29 1.91 -9.64 -3.42
C VAL A 29 1.11 -8.36 -3.74
N ASN A 30 0.03 -8.44 -4.54
CA ASN A 30 -0.80 -7.29 -4.85
C ASN A 30 -1.60 -6.84 -3.62
N ASP A 31 -2.19 -7.78 -2.89
CA ASP A 31 -2.94 -7.48 -1.66
C ASP A 31 -2.03 -6.87 -0.58
N PHE A 32 -0.84 -7.47 -0.41
CA PHE A 32 0.18 -6.91 0.46
C PHE A 32 0.57 -5.49 0.01
N GLY A 33 0.83 -5.33 -1.28
CA GLY A 33 1.28 -4.05 -1.85
C GLY A 33 0.29 -2.92 -1.66
N ASP A 34 -1.01 -3.15 -1.93
CA ASP A 34 -2.04 -2.13 -1.72
C ASP A 34 -2.20 -1.77 -0.23
N SER A 35 -2.02 -2.76 0.65
CA SER A 35 -2.04 -2.52 2.10
C SER A 35 -0.88 -1.63 2.54
N ILE A 36 0.33 -1.85 2.04
CA ILE A 36 1.52 -1.04 2.35
C ILE A 36 1.38 0.38 1.80
N ARG A 37 0.96 0.53 0.56
CA ARG A 37 0.75 1.83 -0.08
C ARG A 37 -0.09 2.77 0.77
N PHE A 38 -1.10 2.24 1.41
CA PHE A 38 -2.01 3.01 2.26
C PHE A 38 -1.58 3.03 3.73
N GLY A 39 -1.16 1.88 4.27
CA GLY A 39 -0.99 1.69 5.70
C GLY A 39 0.42 1.98 6.23
N ALA A 40 1.43 2.06 5.36
CA ALA A 40 2.80 2.39 5.74
C ALA A 40 3.28 3.75 5.21
N SER A 41 2.42 4.52 4.56
CA SER A 41 2.72 5.91 4.21
C SER A 41 2.56 6.81 5.42
N THR A 42 3.54 7.71 5.66
CA THR A 42 3.49 8.68 6.76
C THR A 42 2.53 9.84 6.50
N GLY A 43 2.23 10.13 5.23
CA GLY A 43 1.33 11.23 4.85
C GLY A 43 0.06 10.74 4.16
N ALA A 44 -0.91 11.65 4.02
CA ALA A 44 -2.14 11.41 3.30
C ALA A 44 -1.88 11.13 1.81
N GLU A 45 -2.83 10.44 1.15
CA GLU A 45 -2.73 10.10 -0.27
C GLU A 45 -2.67 11.34 -1.17
N ASP A 46 -3.22 12.46 -0.73
CA ASP A 46 -3.27 13.74 -1.43
C ASP A 46 -2.47 14.87 -0.76
N GLU A 47 -1.47 14.52 0.08
CA GLU A 47 -0.58 15.47 0.74
C GLU A 47 0.18 16.29 -0.32
N ILE A 48 0.18 17.61 -0.15
CA ILE A 48 0.87 18.54 -1.07
C ILE A 48 2.36 18.66 -0.70
N ASP A 49 2.67 18.59 0.59
CA ASP A 49 4.02 18.65 1.11
C ASP A 49 4.69 17.27 1.01
N LEU A 50 5.42 17.06 -0.08
CA LEU A 50 6.06 15.78 -0.35
C LEU A 50 7.16 15.39 0.64
N ASP A 51 7.68 16.32 1.43
CA ASP A 51 8.70 16.01 2.46
C ASP A 51 8.12 15.24 3.63
N LYS A 52 6.78 15.23 3.77
CA LYS A 52 6.06 14.40 4.75
C LYS A 52 5.81 12.96 4.29
N ILE A 53 6.10 12.64 3.02
CA ILE A 53 5.79 11.34 2.44
C ILE A 53 7.02 10.44 2.52
N GLU A 54 6.90 9.43 3.36
CA GLU A 54 7.86 8.34 3.52
C GLU A 54 7.15 7.00 3.73
N CYS A 55 7.83 5.92 3.43
CA CYS A 55 7.44 4.58 3.84
C CYS A 55 7.98 4.30 5.25
N ASP A 56 7.10 4.20 6.23
CA ASP A 56 7.46 3.87 7.60
C ASP A 56 7.87 2.40 7.70
N MET A 57 9.14 2.15 8.01
CA MET A 57 9.68 0.80 8.07
C MET A 57 9.17 0.00 9.28
N ALA A 58 8.77 0.65 10.37
CA ALA A 58 8.17 -0.05 11.51
C ALA A 58 6.77 -0.55 11.15
N LEU A 59 5.96 0.28 10.49
CA LEU A 59 4.65 -0.13 9.96
C LEU A 59 4.81 -1.19 8.87
N PHE A 60 5.76 -1.04 7.95
CA PHE A 60 6.05 -2.06 6.94
C PHE A 60 6.37 -3.42 7.58
N GLU A 61 7.21 -3.46 8.63
CA GLU A 61 7.55 -4.69 9.35
C GLU A 61 6.32 -5.31 10.04
N ILE A 62 5.49 -4.49 10.70
CA ILE A 62 4.26 -4.97 11.34
C ILE A 62 3.31 -5.59 10.31
N TYR A 63 3.13 -4.94 9.16
CA TYR A 63 2.31 -5.47 8.07
C TYR A 63 2.89 -6.75 7.47
N ALA A 64 4.19 -6.81 7.19
CA ALA A 64 4.85 -7.99 6.65
C ALA A 64 4.68 -9.19 7.58
N LYS A 65 4.96 -9.00 8.88
CA LYS A 65 4.77 -10.03 9.91
C LYS A 65 3.31 -10.50 9.98
N GLY A 66 2.38 -9.56 10.01
CA GLY A 66 0.94 -9.86 10.11
C GLY A 66 0.42 -10.60 8.88
N PHE A 67 0.82 -10.16 7.68
CA PHE A 67 0.41 -10.75 6.42
C PHE A 67 0.95 -12.19 6.27
N ILE A 68 2.24 -12.39 6.46
CA ILE A 68 2.88 -13.72 6.35
C ILE A 68 2.27 -14.68 7.36
N LYS A 69 2.09 -14.24 8.61
CA LYS A 69 1.43 -15.05 9.65
C LYS A 69 -0.03 -15.36 9.29
N GLY A 70 -0.77 -14.41 8.74
CA GLY A 70 -2.17 -14.59 8.35
C GLY A 70 -2.35 -15.56 7.18
N CYS A 71 -1.37 -15.66 6.30
CA CYS A 71 -1.35 -16.65 5.22
C CYS A 71 -1.08 -18.08 5.68
N ASP A 72 -0.71 -18.29 6.95
CA ASP A 72 -0.63 -19.60 7.61
C ASP A 72 0.20 -20.64 6.80
N GLY A 73 1.39 -20.25 6.37
CA GLY A 73 2.32 -21.10 5.60
C GLY A 73 1.89 -21.42 4.17
N LYS A 74 0.89 -20.73 3.62
CA LYS A 74 0.42 -20.94 2.25
C LYS A 74 1.23 -20.17 1.21
N LEU A 75 2.02 -19.18 1.63
CA LEU A 75 2.94 -18.47 0.75
C LEU A 75 4.20 -19.29 0.52
N THR A 76 4.65 -19.34 -0.72
CA THR A 76 5.99 -19.86 -1.07
C THR A 76 7.06 -18.88 -0.60
N LYS A 77 8.30 -19.35 -0.51
CA LYS A 77 9.44 -18.47 -0.18
C LYS A 77 9.66 -17.39 -1.23
N GLU A 78 9.40 -17.70 -2.49
CA GLU A 78 9.47 -16.76 -3.61
C GLU A 78 8.42 -15.67 -3.51
N GLU A 79 7.20 -16.01 -3.12
CA GLU A 79 6.14 -15.02 -2.88
C GLU A 79 6.49 -14.10 -1.70
N ILE A 80 7.04 -14.64 -0.60
CA ILE A 80 7.48 -13.82 0.53
C ILE A 80 8.59 -12.86 0.09
N LYS A 81 9.60 -13.33 -0.65
CA LYS A 81 10.66 -12.46 -1.21
C LYS A 81 10.11 -11.38 -2.14
N ALA A 82 9.01 -11.65 -2.80
CA ALA A 82 8.39 -10.72 -3.75
C ALA A 82 7.49 -9.66 -3.07
N LEU A 83 7.20 -9.73 -1.76
CA LEU A 83 6.36 -8.77 -1.06
C LEU A 83 6.83 -7.31 -1.23
N PRO A 84 8.13 -6.98 -1.10
CA PRO A 84 8.61 -5.61 -1.34
C PRO A 84 8.35 -5.12 -2.76
N ILE A 85 8.47 -6.02 -3.76
CA ILE A 85 8.13 -5.69 -5.16
C ILE A 85 6.65 -5.38 -5.28
N GLY A 86 5.77 -6.16 -4.64
CA GLY A 86 4.34 -5.89 -4.60
C GLY A 86 4.02 -4.49 -4.07
N ALA A 87 4.63 -4.09 -2.94
CA ALA A 87 4.47 -2.76 -2.37
C ALA A 87 4.85 -1.66 -3.38
N LYS A 88 6.00 -1.79 -4.03
CA LYS A 88 6.47 -0.83 -5.02
C LYS A 88 5.57 -0.78 -6.26
N VAL A 89 5.20 -1.94 -6.81
CA VAL A 89 4.39 -2.03 -8.05
C VAL A 89 2.99 -1.47 -7.83
N MET A 90 2.32 -1.84 -6.74
CA MET A 90 0.97 -1.34 -6.45
C MET A 90 0.94 0.17 -6.20
N THR A 91 1.98 0.69 -5.55
CA THR A 91 2.13 2.14 -5.34
C THR A 91 2.36 2.86 -6.67
N PHE A 92 3.23 2.33 -7.53
CA PHE A 92 3.53 2.91 -8.83
C PHE A 92 2.30 2.87 -9.76
N GLU A 93 1.61 1.73 -9.83
CA GLU A 93 0.39 1.56 -10.62
C GLU A 93 -0.68 2.57 -10.21
N CYS A 94 -0.92 2.72 -8.91
CA CYS A 94 -1.89 3.67 -8.40
C CYS A 94 -1.51 5.13 -8.78
N GLY A 95 -0.23 5.48 -8.69
CA GLY A 95 0.27 6.78 -9.13
C GLY A 95 0.04 7.02 -10.62
N MET A 96 0.27 6.01 -11.46
CA MET A 96 -0.03 6.09 -12.90
C MET A 96 -1.52 6.29 -13.16
N ARG A 97 -2.40 5.59 -12.44
CA ARG A 97 -3.85 5.75 -12.61
C ARG A 97 -4.32 7.16 -12.26
N PHE A 98 -3.80 7.75 -11.17
CA PHE A 98 -4.09 9.15 -10.83
C PHE A 98 -3.59 10.12 -11.90
N LEU A 99 -2.40 9.87 -12.46
CA LEU A 99 -1.85 10.71 -13.54
C LEU A 99 -2.70 10.61 -14.81
N THR A 100 -3.09 9.39 -15.19
CA THR A 100 -3.94 9.16 -16.36
C THR A 100 -5.27 9.92 -16.22
N ASP A 101 -5.94 9.76 -15.08
CA ASP A 101 -7.23 10.42 -14.84
C ASP A 101 -7.08 11.96 -14.85
N TYR A 102 -6.01 12.50 -14.26
CA TYR A 102 -5.71 13.92 -14.33
C TYR A 102 -5.54 14.42 -15.77
N LEU A 103 -4.84 13.68 -16.62
CA LEU A 103 -4.62 14.02 -18.03
C LEU A 103 -5.90 13.91 -18.88
N GLU A 104 -6.79 13.00 -18.49
CA GLU A 104 -8.11 12.80 -19.13
C GLU A 104 -9.17 13.78 -18.63
N GLY A 105 -8.86 14.62 -17.65
CA GLY A 105 -9.77 15.66 -17.14
C GLY A 105 -10.51 15.29 -15.86
N ASP A 106 -9.94 14.41 -15.02
CA ASP A 106 -10.46 14.02 -13.71
C ASP A 106 -11.86 13.38 -13.77
N ILE A 107 -12.04 12.39 -14.64
CA ILE A 107 -13.36 11.78 -14.94
C ILE A 107 -13.65 10.52 -14.12
N TYR A 108 -12.64 9.82 -13.60
CA TYR A 108 -12.78 8.55 -12.90
C TYR A 108 -12.78 8.71 -11.36
N PHE A 109 -11.73 9.32 -10.82
CA PHE A 109 -11.63 9.52 -9.37
C PHE A 109 -12.32 10.80 -8.94
N LYS A 110 -13.13 10.72 -7.88
CA LYS A 110 -13.75 11.90 -7.30
C LYS A 110 -12.68 12.88 -6.80
N ILE A 111 -12.73 14.11 -7.31
CA ILE A 111 -11.87 15.20 -6.88
C ILE A 111 -12.62 16.16 -5.97
N HIS A 112 -11.89 16.83 -5.06
CA HIS A 112 -12.44 17.84 -4.15
C HIS A 112 -11.81 19.22 -4.36
N ARG A 113 -10.77 19.30 -5.20
CA ARG A 113 -10.04 20.52 -5.51
C ARG A 113 -9.31 20.39 -6.85
N LYS A 114 -8.90 21.52 -7.41
CA LYS A 114 -8.05 21.53 -8.62
C LYS A 114 -6.74 20.77 -8.36
N ASN A 115 -6.27 20.03 -9.34
CA ASN A 115 -5.04 19.23 -9.31
C ASN A 115 -5.04 18.09 -8.26
N HIS A 116 -6.19 17.70 -7.73
CA HIS A 116 -6.26 16.68 -6.67
C HIS A 116 -5.60 15.36 -7.08
N ASN A 117 -5.91 14.84 -8.28
CA ASN A 117 -5.29 13.61 -8.78
C ASN A 117 -3.80 13.79 -9.14
N LEU A 118 -3.38 14.98 -9.54
CA LEU A 118 -1.97 15.27 -9.74
C LEU A 118 -1.18 15.22 -8.42
N ASP A 119 -1.74 15.76 -7.34
CA ASP A 119 -1.11 15.68 -6.01
C ASP A 119 -1.07 14.23 -5.54
N ARG A 120 -2.14 13.46 -5.71
CA ARG A 120 -2.16 12.02 -5.41
C ARG A 120 -1.09 11.26 -6.21
N CYS A 121 -0.93 11.56 -7.50
CA CYS A 121 0.15 10.98 -8.32
C CYS A 121 1.53 11.28 -7.73
N ARG A 122 1.78 12.54 -7.34
CA ARG A 122 3.05 12.97 -6.78
C ARG A 122 3.37 12.28 -5.46
N THR A 123 2.38 12.11 -4.58
CA THR A 123 2.58 11.36 -3.32
C THR A 123 2.94 9.91 -3.57
N GLN A 124 2.26 9.24 -4.51
CA GLN A 124 2.57 7.84 -4.84
C GLN A 124 3.99 7.70 -5.42
N PHE A 125 4.40 8.57 -6.33
CA PHE A 125 5.75 8.51 -6.90
C PHE A 125 6.83 8.89 -5.88
N LYS A 126 6.55 9.81 -4.96
CA LYS A 126 7.46 10.10 -3.84
C LYS A 126 7.61 8.88 -2.93
N LEU A 127 6.51 8.19 -2.63
CA LEU A 127 6.52 6.98 -1.82
C LEU A 127 7.30 5.84 -2.50
N VAL A 128 7.16 5.66 -3.83
CA VAL A 128 7.98 4.72 -4.61
C VAL A 128 9.46 5.04 -4.48
N LYS A 129 9.84 6.31 -4.67
CA LYS A 129 11.23 6.76 -4.55
C LYS A 129 11.79 6.50 -3.15
N ASP A 130 11.00 6.70 -2.11
CA ASP A 130 11.40 6.42 -0.74
C ASP A 130 11.59 4.92 -0.50
N MET A 131 10.67 4.06 -0.98
CA MET A 131 10.82 2.61 -0.96
C MET A 131 12.10 2.15 -1.68
N GLU A 132 12.44 2.77 -2.81
CA GLU A 132 13.69 2.47 -3.53
C GLU A 132 14.93 2.79 -2.68
N SER A 133 14.91 3.88 -1.94
CA SER A 133 16.00 4.25 -1.03
C SER A 133 16.14 3.30 0.16
N LYS A 134 15.04 2.65 0.57
CA LYS A 134 14.94 1.71 1.70
C LYS A 134 14.90 0.24 1.26
N TRP A 135 15.20 -0.03 -0.02
CA TRP A 135 14.99 -1.34 -0.66
C TRP A 135 15.65 -2.51 0.08
N GLU A 136 16.91 -2.36 0.46
CA GLU A 136 17.63 -3.41 1.20
C GLU A 136 16.99 -3.69 2.57
N MET A 137 16.52 -2.65 3.25
CA MET A 137 15.84 -2.78 4.54
C MET A 137 14.52 -3.53 4.38
N MET A 138 13.71 -3.21 3.37
CA MET A 138 12.45 -3.90 3.08
C MET A 138 12.69 -5.39 2.85
N ASN A 139 13.69 -5.75 2.04
CA ASN A 139 14.05 -7.15 1.79
C ASN A 139 14.49 -7.86 3.07
N LYS A 140 15.38 -7.28 3.86
CA LYS A 140 15.82 -7.85 5.15
C LYS A 140 14.64 -8.05 6.13
N ILE A 141 13.65 -7.16 6.11
CA ILE A 141 12.47 -7.32 6.97
C ILE A 141 11.68 -8.56 6.59
N VAL A 142 11.36 -8.76 5.31
CA VAL A 142 10.55 -9.92 4.91
C VAL A 142 11.30 -11.24 5.10
N GLU A 143 12.64 -11.25 4.94
CA GLU A 143 13.49 -12.42 5.17
C GLU A 143 13.46 -12.92 6.63
N LYS A 144 13.18 -12.05 7.60
CA LYS A 144 13.05 -12.46 9.01
C LYS A 144 11.86 -13.39 9.27
N TYR A 145 10.87 -13.37 8.38
CA TYR A 145 9.58 -14.07 8.55
C TYR A 145 9.37 -15.22 7.54
N MET A 146 10.43 -15.61 6.83
CA MET A 146 10.41 -16.72 5.87
C MET A 146 10.39 -18.12 6.50
#